data_f21a8199c869e6e1c4f11ac364eb9bbe
#
_entry.id   f21a8199c869e6e1c4f11ac364eb9bbe
#
_cell.length_a   1.000
_cell.length_b   1.000
_cell.length_c   1.000
_cell.angle_alpha   90.00
_cell.angle_beta   90.00
_cell.angle_gamma   90.00
#
_symmetry.space_group_name_H-M   'P 1'
#
loop_
_entity.id
_entity.type
_entity.pdbx_description
1 polymer ?
#
loop_
_entity_poly.entity_id
_entity_poly.type
_entity_poly.pdbx_seq_one_letter_code
_entity_poly.pdbx_strand_id
1 'polypeptide(L)' 'MCEHSYLKETDPQIFEIIRKEVLRHHKNIELIASENFVSLAVLEAQGSVLTNKYAEGYPSARWYGGCENVD' A
#
# COMPACT_ATOMS: atom_id res chain seq x y z
N MET A 1 5.44 7.03 8.98
CA MET A 1 5.94 6.27 7.84
C MET A 1 7.40 5.99 8.00
N CYS A 2 8.00 5.26 7.11
CA CYS A 2 9.42 4.91 7.19
C CYS A 2 10.32 6.13 7.33
N GLU A 3 11.30 6.08 8.24
CA GLU A 3 12.31 7.12 8.37
C GLU A 3 13.20 7.18 7.13
N HIS A 4 13.44 6.03 6.51
CA HIS A 4 14.19 5.93 5.28
C HIS A 4 13.23 5.68 4.11
N SER A 5 13.31 6.53 3.10
CA SER A 5 12.45 6.38 1.92
C SER A 5 13.26 5.98 0.70
N TYR A 6 13.09 4.74 0.30
CA TYR A 6 13.67 4.24 -0.94
C TYR A 6 13.08 4.93 -2.16
N LEU A 7 11.80 5.30 -2.06
CA LEU A 7 11.11 6.00 -3.15
C LEU A 7 11.74 7.36 -3.41
N LYS A 8 12.08 8.09 -2.35
CA LYS A 8 12.70 9.40 -2.47
C LYS A 8 14.03 9.32 -3.23
N GLU A 9 14.79 8.25 -3.01
CA GLU A 9 16.07 8.05 -3.69
C GLU A 9 15.90 7.60 -5.13
N THR A 10 14.90 6.74 -5.38
CA THR A 10 14.69 6.13 -6.69
C THR A 10 13.90 7.04 -7.63
N ASP A 11 12.85 7.67 -7.12
CA ASP A 11 11.97 8.53 -7.91
C ASP A 11 11.51 9.70 -7.06
N PRO A 12 12.32 10.74 -6.96
CA PRO A 12 11.98 11.90 -6.15
C PRO A 12 10.73 12.65 -6.63
N GLN A 13 10.38 12.57 -7.91
CA GLN A 13 9.19 13.21 -8.44
C GLN A 13 7.92 12.55 -7.90
N ILE A 14 7.86 11.22 -7.93
CA ILE A 14 6.72 10.48 -7.38
C ILE A 14 6.67 10.66 -5.87
N PHE A 15 7.81 10.61 -5.19
CA PHE A 15 7.86 10.86 -3.75
C PHE A 15 7.24 12.22 -3.40
N GLU A 16 7.57 13.26 -4.16
CA GLU A 16 7.06 14.60 -3.90
C GLU A 16 5.57 14.70 -4.17
N ILE A 17 5.07 14.04 -5.20
CA ILE A 17 3.64 14.00 -5.49
C ILE A 17 2.88 13.35 -4.34
N ILE A 18 3.38 12.23 -3.83
CA ILE A 18 2.75 11.54 -2.70
C ILE A 18 2.76 12.43 -1.45
N ARG A 19 3.88 13.11 -1.19
CA ARG A 19 3.98 14.02 -0.06
C ARG A 19 2.95 15.14 -0.14
N LYS A 20 2.78 15.72 -1.32
CA LYS A 20 1.79 16.77 -1.54
C LYS A 20 0.36 16.25 -1.37
N GLU A 21 0.11 15.02 -1.79
CA GLU A 21 -1.21 14.42 -1.63
C GLU A 21 -1.53 14.17 -0.16
N VAL A 22 -0.57 13.73 0.64
CA VAL A 22 -0.75 13.58 2.08
C VAL A 22 -1.12 14.92 2.71
N LEU A 23 -0.42 15.99 2.33
CA LEU A 23 -0.72 17.33 2.84
C LEU A 23 -2.10 17.79 2.42
N ARG A 24 -2.50 17.51 1.19
CA ARG A 24 -3.82 17.87 0.69
C ARG A 24 -4.92 17.20 1.51
N HIS A 25 -4.76 15.92 1.84
CA HIS A 25 -5.72 15.18 2.65
C HIS A 25 -5.86 15.78 4.05
N HIS A 26 -4.79 16.33 4.60
CA HIS A 26 -4.85 16.97 5.92
C HIS A 26 -5.52 18.33 5.90
N LYS A 27 -5.48 19.03 4.77
CA LYS A 27 -5.99 20.39 4.66
C LYS A 27 -7.41 20.49 4.13
N ASN A 28 -7.87 19.50 3.39
CA ASN A 28 -9.15 19.54 2.70
C ASN A 28 -10.08 18.44 3.14
N ILE A 29 -11.38 18.75 3.12
CA ILE A 29 -12.43 17.75 3.35
C ILE A 29 -12.95 17.33 1.99
N GLU A 30 -12.88 16.02 1.72
CA GLU A 30 -13.34 15.45 0.47
C GLU A 30 -14.68 14.74 0.71
N LEU A 31 -15.71 15.15 -0.02
CA LEU A 31 -17.02 14.54 0.07
C LEU A 31 -17.42 13.82 -1.20
N ILE A 32 -16.45 13.53 -2.06
CA ILE A 32 -16.71 12.87 -3.33
C ILE A 32 -16.66 11.34 -3.18
N ALA A 33 -17.64 10.68 -3.79
CA ALA A 33 -17.79 9.24 -3.65
C ALA A 33 -16.69 8.43 -4.31
N SER A 34 -15.93 9.04 -5.20
CA SER A 34 -14.84 8.35 -5.91
C SER A 34 -13.58 8.16 -5.07
N GLU A 35 -13.51 8.78 -3.90
CA GLU A 35 -12.35 8.67 -3.02
C GLU A 35 -12.71 7.95 -1.73
N ASN A 36 -11.77 7.17 -1.23
CA ASN A 36 -11.93 6.44 0.01
C ASN A 36 -10.67 6.60 0.86
N PHE A 37 -10.83 7.06 2.08
CA PHE A 37 -9.72 7.21 3.02
C PHE A 37 -9.58 5.94 3.84
N VAL A 38 -8.62 5.11 3.44
CA VAL A 38 -8.36 3.84 4.13
C VAL A 38 -7.55 4.08 5.41
N SER A 39 -7.63 3.13 6.33
CA SER A 39 -6.85 3.19 7.56
C SER A 39 -5.36 3.07 7.30
N LEU A 40 -4.56 3.55 8.25
CA LEU A 40 -3.10 3.40 8.16
C LEU A 40 -2.70 1.93 8.11
N ALA A 41 -3.44 1.06 8.81
CA ALA A 41 -3.16 -0.37 8.79
C ALA A 41 -3.32 -0.96 7.40
N VAL A 42 -4.35 -0.54 6.67
CA VAL A 42 -4.58 -1.01 5.30
C VAL A 42 -3.47 -0.52 4.37
N LEU A 43 -3.07 0.74 4.49
CA LEU A 43 -1.97 1.29 3.70
C LEU A 43 -0.68 0.53 3.95
N GLU A 44 -0.40 0.22 5.21
CA GLU A 44 0.80 -0.53 5.59
C GLU A 44 0.79 -1.94 5.00
N ALA A 45 -0.35 -2.61 5.05
CA ALA A 45 -0.48 -3.96 4.50
C ALA A 45 -0.27 -3.96 2.99
N GLN A 46 -0.86 -2.99 2.28
CA GLN A 46 -0.72 -2.89 0.83
C GLN A 46 0.72 -2.62 0.40
N GLY A 47 1.45 -1.83 1.18
CA GLY A 47 2.84 -1.50 0.88
C GLY A 47 3.84 -2.49 1.45
N SER A 48 3.41 -3.64 1.91
CA SER A 48 4.28 -4.66 2.48
C SER A 48 4.73 -5.67 1.43
N VAL A 49 5.49 -6.67 1.88
CA VAL A 49 5.95 -7.75 1.00
C VAL A 49 4.80 -8.57 0.41
N LEU A 50 3.60 -8.43 0.96
CA LEU A 50 2.43 -9.11 0.40
C LEU A 50 2.14 -8.68 -1.03
N THR A 51 2.62 -7.52 -1.46
CA THR A 51 2.47 -7.09 -2.85
C THR A 51 3.18 -8.01 -3.84
N ASN A 52 4.15 -8.79 -3.37
CA ASN A 52 4.87 -9.74 -4.20
C ASN A 52 4.17 -11.08 -4.31
N LYS A 53 3.11 -11.27 -3.52
CA LYS A 53 2.49 -12.58 -3.39
C LYS A 53 1.48 -12.84 -4.51
N TYR A 54 1.59 -14.00 -5.09
CA TYR A 54 0.61 -14.54 -6.01
C TYR A 54 0.10 -15.87 -5.42
N ALA A 55 -1.20 -15.97 -5.25
CA ALA A 55 -1.78 -17.16 -4.61
C ALA A 55 -3.07 -17.55 -5.32
N GLU A 56 -3.09 -18.75 -5.89
CA GLU A 56 -4.27 -19.29 -6.54
C GLU A 56 -4.76 -20.52 -5.78
N GLY A 57 -6.06 -20.70 -5.75
CA GLY A 57 -6.69 -21.79 -5.01
C GLY A 57 -7.14 -21.33 -3.63
N TYR A 58 -7.60 -22.28 -2.84
CA TYR A 58 -8.10 -22.01 -1.49
C TYR A 58 -7.03 -22.32 -0.45
N PRO A 59 -7.16 -21.76 0.77
CA PRO A 59 -6.24 -22.10 1.85
C PRO A 59 -6.07 -23.62 2.00
N SER A 60 -4.82 -24.03 2.15
CA SER A 60 -4.45 -25.46 2.22
C SER A 60 -4.69 -26.24 0.93
N ALA A 61 -5.13 -25.56 -0.13
CA ALA A 61 -5.35 -26.18 -1.45
C ALA A 61 -4.83 -25.24 -2.53
N ARG A 62 -3.64 -24.71 -2.33
CA ARG A 62 -3.03 -23.77 -3.27
C ARG A 62 -2.38 -24.47 -4.45
N TRP A 63 -2.37 -23.77 -5.58
CA TRP A 63 -1.74 -24.28 -6.79
C TRP A 63 -0.23 -24.13 -6.77
N TYR A 64 0.29 -23.20 -5.96
CA TYR A 64 1.72 -22.91 -5.85
C TYR A 64 2.16 -23.00 -4.39
N GLY A 65 3.46 -23.24 -4.20
CA GLY A 65 4.04 -23.18 -2.87
C GLY A 65 4.23 -21.75 -2.39
N GLY A 66 4.69 -21.59 -1.15
CA GLY A 66 5.02 -20.29 -0.59
C GLY A 66 3.86 -19.57 0.07
N CYS A 67 2.79 -20.27 0.41
CA CYS A 67 1.61 -19.66 1.03
C CYS A 67 1.45 -20.03 2.51
N GLU A 68 2.52 -20.47 3.16
CA GLU A 68 2.47 -20.92 4.56
C GLU A 68 1.94 -19.82 5.51
N ASN A 69 2.34 -18.59 5.28
CA ASN A 69 1.93 -17.48 6.16
C ASN A 69 0.63 -16.82 5.72
N VAL A 70 0.34 -16.88 4.42
CA VAL A 70 -0.89 -16.29 3.89
C VAL A 70 -2.09 -17.16 4.24
N ASP A 71 -1.90 -18.46 4.26
CA ASP A 71 -2.96 -19.40 4.64
C ASP A 71 -3.19 -19.43 6.14
#